data_fa8df138a7208a3f3ac563263c689f79
#
_entry.id   fa8df138a7208a3f3ac563263c689f79
#
_cell.length_a   1.000
_cell.length_b   1.000
_cell.length_c   1.000
_cell.angle_alpha   90.00
_cell.angle_beta   90.00
_cell.angle_gamma   90.00
#
_symmetry.space_group_name_H-M   'P 1'
#
loop_
_entity.id
_entity.type
_entity.pdbx_description
1 polymer ?
#
loop_
_entity_poly.entity_id
_entity_poly.type
_entity_poly.pdbx_seq_one_letter_code
_entity_poly.pdbx_strand_id
1 'polypeptide(L)'
;KNEAARRGSAKERQRAMLAHVKERARQERYEAAHRVGPRGGTTPRIAERYVVAKNTRKNMRGNKAKDTKPELLVRQRLREAGLTGYRLQWKVPGRPDVAWPGKKVCIMVNGCFWHRCPHCNLPLPKSNVEYWVVKFERNVARDERNLQQLQEMGWTVHVIWECQLKKDTIDATMAELLPQLARELGKELR
;
A
#
# COMPACT_ATOMS: atom_id res chain seq x y z
N LYS A 1 -2.27 31.73 -12.59
CA LYS A 1 -3.53 30.96 -12.67
C LYS A 1 -3.24 29.55 -13.24
N ASN A 2 -2.69 28.58 -12.50
CA ASN A 2 -2.70 27.15 -12.89
C ASN A 2 -2.14 26.20 -11.81
N GLU A 3 -2.12 26.58 -10.55
CA GLU A 3 -1.65 25.68 -9.47
C GLU A 3 -2.78 24.84 -8.83
N ALA A 4 -4.03 25.23 -8.99
CA ALA A 4 -5.19 24.53 -8.44
C ALA A 4 -5.53 23.23 -9.19
N ALA A 5 -5.14 23.08 -10.45
CA ALA A 5 -5.44 21.90 -11.28
C ALA A 5 -4.52 20.69 -11.00
N ARG A 6 -3.48 20.81 -10.20
CA ARG A 6 -2.52 19.72 -9.92
C ARG A 6 -2.85 18.86 -8.70
N ARG A 7 -3.94 19.15 -8.00
CA ARG A 7 -4.31 18.45 -6.75
C ARG A 7 -5.58 17.61 -6.90
N GLY A 8 -5.57 16.68 -7.84
CA GLY A 8 -6.52 15.57 -7.77
C GLY A 8 -6.35 14.83 -6.44
N SER A 9 -7.45 14.30 -5.87
CA SER A 9 -7.38 13.55 -4.61
C SER A 9 -6.38 12.40 -4.72
N ALA A 10 -5.78 11.96 -3.60
CA ALA A 10 -4.87 10.80 -3.57
C ALA A 10 -5.53 9.57 -4.24
N LYS A 11 -6.84 9.42 -4.08
CA LYS A 11 -7.66 8.37 -4.69
C LYS A 11 -7.74 8.50 -6.21
N GLU A 12 -7.85 9.70 -6.75
CA GLU A 12 -7.86 9.93 -8.21
C GLU A 12 -6.50 9.66 -8.83
N ARG A 13 -5.43 10.11 -8.20
CA ARG A 13 -4.06 9.80 -8.64
C ARG A 13 -3.76 8.30 -8.62
N GLN A 14 -4.22 7.59 -7.59
CA GLN A 14 -4.09 6.13 -7.48
C GLN A 14 -4.88 5.42 -8.57
N ARG A 15 -6.13 5.87 -8.86
CA ARG A 15 -6.95 5.33 -9.97
C ARG A 15 -6.31 5.60 -11.34
N ALA A 16 -5.82 6.81 -11.58
CA ALA A 16 -5.14 7.16 -12.82
C ALA A 16 -3.87 6.32 -13.04
N MET A 17 -3.10 6.11 -11.98
CA MET A 17 -1.91 5.26 -12.02
C MET A 17 -2.26 3.80 -12.31
N LEU A 18 -3.32 3.25 -11.68
CA LEU A 18 -3.80 1.90 -11.95
C LEU A 18 -4.33 1.76 -13.39
N ALA A 19 -5.03 2.77 -13.91
CA ALA A 19 -5.48 2.80 -15.29
C ALA A 19 -4.29 2.76 -16.26
N HIS A 20 -3.25 3.55 -16.00
CA HIS A 20 -2.02 3.55 -16.80
C HIS A 20 -1.28 2.19 -16.73
N VAL A 21 -1.21 1.58 -15.55
CA VAL A 21 -0.63 0.24 -15.36
C VAL A 21 -1.42 -0.82 -16.15
N LYS A 22 -2.76 -0.75 -16.13
CA LYS A 22 -3.65 -1.66 -16.88
C LYS A 22 -3.48 -1.52 -18.37
N GLU A 23 -3.43 -0.29 -18.88
CA GLU A 23 -3.27 -0.02 -20.29
C GLU A 23 -1.91 -0.49 -20.79
N ARG A 24 -0.85 -0.20 -20.06
CA ARG A 24 0.51 -0.68 -20.38
C ARG A 24 0.60 -2.21 -20.40
N ALA A 25 0.00 -2.88 -19.41
CA ALA A 25 -0.04 -4.35 -19.38
C ALA A 25 -0.87 -4.93 -20.54
N ARG A 26 -1.94 -4.24 -20.95
CA ARG A 26 -2.75 -4.60 -22.12
C ARG A 26 -1.94 -4.46 -23.41
N GLN A 27 -1.19 -3.37 -23.55
CA GLN A 27 -0.32 -3.12 -24.68
C GLN A 27 0.81 -4.16 -24.76
N GLU A 28 1.47 -4.47 -23.64
CA GLU A 28 2.52 -5.48 -23.57
C GLU A 28 1.99 -6.90 -23.91
N ARG A 29 0.76 -7.23 -23.48
CA ARG A 29 0.09 -8.51 -23.87
C ARG A 29 -0.22 -8.54 -25.35
N TYR A 30 -0.71 -7.44 -25.90
CA TYR A 30 -0.98 -7.32 -27.34
C TYR A 30 0.30 -7.50 -28.14
N GLU A 31 1.38 -6.81 -27.78
CA GLU A 31 2.68 -6.92 -28.44
C GLU A 31 3.30 -8.32 -28.29
N ALA A 32 3.17 -8.95 -27.13
CA ALA A 32 3.63 -10.32 -26.90
C ALA A 32 2.84 -11.36 -27.75
N ALA A 33 1.51 -11.16 -27.88
CA ALA A 33 0.65 -12.02 -28.68
C ALA A 33 0.87 -11.86 -30.19
N HIS A 34 1.35 -10.69 -30.63
CA HIS A 34 1.57 -10.36 -32.05
C HIS A 34 3.05 -10.36 -32.45
N ARG A 35 3.98 -10.73 -31.58
CA ARG A 35 5.36 -11.05 -31.95
C ARG A 35 5.36 -12.31 -32.76
N VAL A 36 5.28 -12.15 -34.09
CA VAL A 36 5.55 -13.21 -35.04
C VAL A 36 7.05 -13.53 -35.01
N GLY A 37 7.40 -14.53 -34.21
CA GLY A 37 8.71 -15.13 -34.24
C GLY A 37 8.88 -15.93 -35.54
N PRO A 38 10.06 -15.96 -36.14
CA PRO A 38 10.30 -16.77 -37.32
C PRO A 38 10.23 -18.25 -36.93
N ARG A 39 9.27 -18.96 -37.56
CA ARG A 39 9.07 -20.42 -37.60
C ARG A 39 8.41 -21.08 -36.38
N GLY A 40 7.15 -21.48 -36.64
CA GLY A 40 6.44 -22.68 -36.22
C GLY A 40 6.89 -23.38 -34.91
N GLY A 41 6.43 -22.89 -33.82
CA GLY A 41 6.49 -23.61 -32.53
C GLY A 41 5.17 -23.43 -31.80
N THR A 42 4.55 -24.55 -31.45
CA THR A 42 3.35 -24.66 -30.63
C THR A 42 3.38 -23.69 -29.47
N THR A 43 2.32 -22.87 -29.35
CA THR A 43 2.07 -21.99 -28.24
C THR A 43 2.25 -22.72 -26.90
N PRO A 44 3.16 -22.28 -26.00
CA PRO A 44 3.22 -22.86 -24.66
C PRO A 44 1.90 -22.54 -23.92
N ARG A 45 1.28 -23.56 -23.33
CA ARG A 45 0.13 -23.38 -22.44
C ARG A 45 0.51 -22.42 -21.34
N ILE A 46 -0.24 -21.34 -21.16
CA ILE A 46 -0.08 -20.28 -20.16
C ILE A 46 -0.08 -20.81 -18.71
N ALA A 47 -0.35 -22.10 -18.53
CA ALA A 47 -0.36 -22.79 -17.23
C ALA A 47 1.01 -23.28 -16.73
N GLU A 48 2.07 -23.19 -17.56
CA GLU A 48 3.36 -23.75 -17.18
C GLU A 48 4.35 -22.67 -16.78
N ARG A 49 4.58 -22.61 -15.47
CA ARG A 49 5.80 -22.22 -14.80
C ARG A 49 6.06 -20.72 -14.60
N TYR A 50 5.37 -20.15 -13.65
CA TYR A 50 6.11 -19.25 -12.79
C TYR A 50 7.03 -20.07 -11.86
N VAL A 51 8.13 -20.55 -12.38
CA VAL A 51 9.24 -21.00 -11.54
C VAL A 51 9.77 -19.75 -10.86
N VAL A 52 9.26 -19.50 -9.65
CA VAL A 52 9.80 -18.45 -8.80
C VAL A 52 11.25 -18.83 -8.53
N ALA A 53 12.19 -18.11 -9.12
CA ALA A 53 13.61 -18.37 -8.95
C ALA A 53 13.95 -18.47 -7.46
N LYS A 54 14.90 -19.32 -7.07
CA LYS A 54 15.30 -19.55 -5.66
C LYS A 54 15.53 -18.24 -4.90
N ASN A 55 16.12 -17.24 -5.54
CA ASN A 55 16.38 -15.91 -4.97
C ASN A 55 15.07 -15.11 -4.68
N THR A 56 14.07 -15.22 -5.55
CA THR A 56 12.76 -14.57 -5.33
C THR A 56 12.04 -15.20 -4.14
N ARG A 57 12.10 -16.53 -3.98
CA ARG A 57 11.54 -17.22 -2.80
C ARG A 57 12.23 -16.79 -1.51
N LYS A 58 13.56 -16.64 -1.52
CA LYS A 58 14.35 -16.15 -0.37
C LYS A 58 13.94 -14.73 0.01
N ASN A 59 13.85 -13.84 -0.97
CA ASN A 59 13.43 -12.45 -0.77
C ASN A 59 11.99 -12.35 -0.26
N MET A 60 11.07 -13.15 -0.80
CA MET A 60 9.67 -13.19 -0.33
C MET A 60 9.55 -13.75 1.10
N ARG A 61 10.37 -14.72 1.50
CA ARG A 61 10.41 -15.23 2.88
C ARG A 61 10.99 -14.21 3.86
N GLY A 62 11.86 -13.31 3.40
CA GLY A 62 12.43 -12.24 4.22
C GLY A 62 11.46 -11.08 4.52
N ASN A 63 10.33 -11.00 3.81
CA ASN A 63 9.34 -9.97 4.04
C ASN A 63 8.56 -10.28 5.33
N LYS A 64 8.73 -9.42 6.32
CA LYS A 64 7.98 -9.52 7.58
C LYS A 64 6.53 -9.13 7.34
N ALA A 65 5.61 -9.95 7.83
CA ALA A 65 4.17 -9.66 7.78
C ALA A 65 3.71 -8.70 8.88
N LYS A 66 4.54 -8.45 9.88
CA LYS A 66 4.29 -7.57 11.03
C LYS A 66 5.62 -7.11 11.63
N ASP A 67 5.56 -6.09 12.47
CA ASP A 67 6.72 -5.51 13.15
C ASP A 67 7.79 -5.04 12.15
N THR A 68 7.34 -4.45 11.06
CA THR A 68 8.21 -3.80 10.08
C THR A 68 8.81 -2.52 10.67
N LYS A 69 9.92 -2.05 10.11
CA LYS A 69 10.56 -0.80 10.56
C LYS A 69 9.60 0.39 10.57
N PRO A 70 8.78 0.64 9.50
CA PRO A 70 7.79 1.71 9.51
C PRO A 70 6.76 1.58 10.64
N GLU A 71 6.20 0.38 10.88
CA GLU A 71 5.25 0.14 11.96
C GLU A 71 5.86 0.42 13.35
N LEU A 72 7.10 -0.05 13.58
CA LEU A 72 7.82 0.19 14.84
C LEU A 72 8.05 1.67 15.08
N LEU A 73 8.38 2.42 14.04
CA LEU A 73 8.61 3.86 14.11
C LEU A 73 7.33 4.62 14.46
N VAL A 74 6.21 4.29 13.81
CA VAL A 74 4.90 4.87 14.16
C VAL A 74 4.56 4.58 15.63
N ARG A 75 4.71 3.33 16.07
CA ARG A 75 4.45 2.95 17.47
C ARG A 75 5.36 3.67 18.46
N GLN A 76 6.60 3.94 18.11
CA GLN A 76 7.51 4.74 18.92
C GLN A 76 6.99 6.16 19.07
N ARG A 77 6.67 6.85 17.97
CA ARG A 77 6.13 8.22 17.98
C ARG A 77 4.82 8.34 18.76
N LEU A 78 3.93 7.35 18.63
CA LEU A 78 2.69 7.31 19.41
C LEU A 78 2.95 7.22 20.92
N ARG A 79 3.94 6.40 21.34
CA ARG A 79 4.31 6.29 22.77
C ARG A 79 4.94 7.57 23.28
N GLU A 80 5.82 8.19 22.53
CA GLU A 80 6.45 9.48 22.86
C GLU A 80 5.38 10.58 23.06
N ALA A 81 4.34 10.57 22.23
CA ALA A 81 3.23 11.50 22.31
C ALA A 81 2.17 11.14 23.39
N GLY A 82 2.33 10.05 24.14
CA GLY A 82 1.36 9.61 25.15
C GLY A 82 0.13 8.88 24.59
N LEU A 83 0.05 8.64 23.28
CA LEU A 83 -1.08 7.95 22.64
C LEU A 83 -0.96 6.42 22.75
N THR A 84 -1.04 5.93 23.97
CA THR A 84 -0.93 4.50 24.31
C THR A 84 -2.31 3.82 24.42
N GLY A 85 -2.33 2.51 24.77
CA GLY A 85 -3.57 1.74 24.98
C GLY A 85 -4.17 1.15 23.69
N TYR A 86 -3.42 1.18 22.59
CA TYR A 86 -3.80 0.54 21.34
C TYR A 86 -3.59 -0.98 21.37
N ARG A 87 -4.24 -1.64 20.41
CA ARG A 87 -4.05 -3.05 20.08
C ARG A 87 -3.36 -3.15 18.72
N LEU A 88 -2.56 -4.22 18.52
CA LEU A 88 -1.89 -4.52 17.26
C LEU A 88 -2.67 -5.57 16.49
N GLN A 89 -2.66 -5.48 15.17
CA GLN A 89 -3.29 -6.46 14.27
C GLN A 89 -4.71 -6.83 14.69
N TRP A 90 -5.52 -5.83 15.03
CA TRP A 90 -6.87 -6.04 15.53
C TRP A 90 -7.73 -6.80 14.52
N LYS A 91 -8.63 -7.68 14.98
CA LYS A 91 -9.43 -8.60 14.16
C LYS A 91 -10.61 -7.90 13.48
N VAL A 92 -10.31 -6.94 12.61
CA VAL A 92 -11.24 -6.23 11.72
C VAL A 92 -10.69 -6.27 10.29
N PRO A 93 -11.46 -5.90 9.25
CA PRO A 93 -10.98 -5.87 7.88
C PRO A 93 -9.62 -5.17 7.75
N GLY A 94 -8.71 -5.79 6.99
CA GLY A 94 -7.35 -5.27 6.80
C GLY A 94 -6.39 -5.46 7.97
N ARG A 95 -6.84 -5.85 9.16
CA ARG A 95 -6.00 -6.01 10.38
C ARG A 95 -5.05 -4.83 10.58
N PRO A 96 -5.55 -3.66 10.96
CA PRO A 96 -4.74 -2.45 11.09
C PRO A 96 -3.56 -2.66 12.05
N ASP A 97 -2.44 -2.00 11.75
CA ASP A 97 -1.18 -2.14 12.49
C ASP A 97 -1.29 -1.59 13.91
N VAL A 98 -2.13 -0.55 14.09
CA VAL A 98 -2.47 0.04 15.38
C VAL A 98 -3.97 0.29 15.41
N ALA A 99 -4.65 -0.06 16.51
CA ALA A 99 -6.08 0.17 16.66
C ALA A 99 -6.45 0.53 18.09
N TRP A 100 -7.40 1.44 18.25
CA TRP A 100 -8.11 1.73 19.50
C TRP A 100 -9.56 1.30 19.35
N PRO A 101 -9.89 0.01 19.65
CA PRO A 101 -11.21 -0.54 19.34
C PRO A 101 -12.36 0.19 20.03
N GLY A 102 -12.17 0.62 21.28
CA GLY A 102 -13.18 1.37 22.04
C GLY A 102 -13.50 2.74 21.46
N LYS A 103 -12.62 3.29 20.63
CA LYS A 103 -12.81 4.57 19.93
C LYS A 103 -13.06 4.38 18.43
N LYS A 104 -12.96 3.15 17.93
CA LYS A 104 -13.03 2.82 16.51
C LYS A 104 -12.06 3.66 15.64
N VAL A 105 -10.85 3.89 16.12
CA VAL A 105 -9.78 4.59 15.41
C VAL A 105 -8.68 3.60 15.11
N CYS A 106 -8.11 3.65 13.92
CA CYS A 106 -7.00 2.77 13.56
C CYS A 106 -6.02 3.42 12.58
N ILE A 107 -4.82 2.85 12.54
CA ILE A 107 -3.74 3.23 11.63
C ILE A 107 -3.34 2.01 10.82
N MET A 108 -3.22 2.21 9.51
CA MET A 108 -2.60 1.29 8.56
C MET A 108 -1.30 1.89 8.06
N VAL A 109 -0.21 1.14 8.14
CA VAL A 109 1.12 1.56 7.69
C VAL A 109 1.45 0.81 6.39
N ASN A 110 1.31 1.49 5.27
CA ASN A 110 1.44 0.88 3.95
C ASN A 110 2.84 1.03 3.38
N GLY A 111 3.47 -0.09 3.02
CA GLY A 111 4.71 -0.10 2.24
C GLY A 111 4.47 0.41 0.81
N CYS A 112 5.25 1.40 0.39
CA CYS A 112 5.03 2.11 -0.89
C CYS A 112 5.02 1.18 -2.11
N PHE A 113 5.91 0.20 -2.12
CA PHE A 113 6.02 -0.75 -3.23
C PHE A 113 4.80 -1.69 -3.31
N TRP A 114 4.40 -2.28 -2.18
CA TRP A 114 3.39 -3.33 -2.12
C TRP A 114 1.97 -2.83 -2.33
N HIS A 115 1.68 -1.62 -1.85
CA HIS A 115 0.36 -0.99 -1.88
C HIS A 115 0.26 0.10 -2.94
N ARG A 116 1.30 0.24 -3.79
CA ARG A 116 1.33 1.21 -4.89
C ARG A 116 1.04 2.64 -4.44
N CYS A 117 1.93 3.15 -3.59
CA CYS A 117 1.85 4.49 -3.04
C CYS A 117 1.57 5.56 -4.13
N PRO A 118 0.55 6.40 -3.96
CA PRO A 118 0.20 7.43 -4.94
C PRO A 118 1.21 8.60 -4.96
N HIS A 119 2.07 8.69 -3.94
CA HIS A 119 3.05 9.77 -3.83
C HIS A 119 4.41 9.42 -4.47
N CYS A 120 4.79 8.16 -4.45
CA CYS A 120 6.13 7.72 -4.87
C CYS A 120 6.26 7.44 -6.35
N ASN A 121 5.17 7.19 -7.07
CA ASN A 121 5.16 6.82 -8.49
C ASN A 121 6.23 5.74 -8.83
N LEU A 122 6.33 4.70 -8.02
CA LEU A 122 7.34 3.66 -8.16
C LEU A 122 7.15 2.88 -9.47
N PRO A 123 8.23 2.65 -10.24
CA PRO A 123 8.15 1.89 -11.47
C PRO A 123 7.77 0.43 -11.20
N LEU A 124 7.26 -0.23 -12.23
CA LEU A 124 7.06 -1.68 -12.19
C LEU A 124 8.41 -2.40 -12.20
N PRO A 125 8.51 -3.57 -11.56
CA PRO A 125 9.67 -4.44 -11.69
C PRO A 125 9.92 -4.80 -13.16
N LYS A 126 11.19 -4.82 -13.58
CA LYS A 126 11.58 -5.11 -14.96
C LYS A 126 11.34 -6.57 -15.37
N SER A 127 11.29 -7.49 -14.41
CA SER A 127 11.04 -8.92 -14.66
C SER A 127 9.68 -9.34 -14.11
N ASN A 128 9.05 -10.32 -14.76
CA ASN A 128 7.74 -10.87 -14.40
C ASN A 128 6.64 -9.78 -14.27
N VAL A 129 6.62 -8.84 -15.20
CA VAL A 129 5.73 -7.67 -15.17
C VAL A 129 4.27 -8.07 -15.00
N GLU A 130 3.78 -9.05 -15.75
CA GLU A 130 2.39 -9.52 -15.66
C GLU A 130 2.02 -10.02 -14.25
N TYR A 131 2.92 -10.78 -13.62
CA TYR A 131 2.72 -11.23 -12.23
C TYR A 131 2.58 -10.05 -11.28
N TRP A 132 3.46 -9.04 -11.42
CA TRP A 132 3.44 -7.87 -10.54
C TRP A 132 2.21 -7.00 -10.75
N VAL A 133 1.78 -6.82 -12.00
CA VAL A 133 0.56 -6.07 -12.30
C VAL A 133 -0.64 -6.70 -11.61
N VAL A 134 -0.87 -8.00 -11.82
CA VAL A 134 -1.98 -8.73 -11.19
C VAL A 134 -1.89 -8.68 -9.66
N LYS A 135 -0.68 -8.83 -9.12
CA LYS A 135 -0.45 -8.78 -7.68
C LYS A 135 -0.78 -7.41 -7.10
N PHE A 136 -0.32 -6.35 -7.73
CA PHE A 136 -0.59 -4.97 -7.30
C PHE A 136 -2.07 -4.61 -7.40
N GLU A 137 -2.74 -4.98 -8.49
CA GLU A 137 -4.19 -4.80 -8.64
C GLU A 137 -4.96 -5.48 -7.51
N ARG A 138 -4.62 -6.73 -7.19
CA ARG A 138 -5.24 -7.47 -6.08
C ARG A 138 -4.99 -6.79 -4.73
N ASN A 139 -3.78 -6.31 -4.49
CA ASN A 139 -3.44 -5.61 -3.26
C ASN A 139 -4.27 -4.33 -3.11
N VAL A 140 -4.28 -3.48 -4.14
CA VAL A 140 -5.02 -2.21 -4.11
C VAL A 140 -6.53 -2.45 -3.96
N ALA A 141 -7.10 -3.39 -4.72
CA ALA A 141 -8.52 -3.71 -4.62
C ALA A 141 -8.90 -4.29 -3.25
N ARG A 142 -8.01 -5.04 -2.62
CA ARG A 142 -8.19 -5.53 -1.25
C ARG A 142 -8.13 -4.37 -0.25
N ASP A 143 -7.16 -3.48 -0.38
CA ASP A 143 -6.98 -2.34 0.52
C ASP A 143 -8.17 -1.37 0.45
N GLU A 144 -8.68 -1.11 -0.75
CA GLU A 144 -9.89 -0.31 -0.96
C GLU A 144 -11.12 -0.95 -0.29
N ARG A 145 -11.34 -2.25 -0.47
CA ARG A 145 -12.43 -2.97 0.19
C ARG A 145 -12.31 -2.94 1.71
N ASN A 146 -11.10 -3.18 2.25
CA ASN A 146 -10.88 -3.14 3.69
C ASN A 146 -11.17 -1.76 4.25
N LEU A 147 -10.74 -0.70 3.57
CA LEU A 147 -11.00 0.67 3.97
C LEU A 147 -12.51 0.99 3.96
N GLN A 148 -13.21 0.59 2.90
CA GLN A 148 -14.65 0.78 2.80
C GLN A 148 -15.39 0.04 3.93
N GLN A 149 -15.07 -1.23 4.15
CA GLN A 149 -15.69 -2.02 5.23
C GLN A 149 -15.43 -1.42 6.61
N LEU A 150 -14.22 -0.94 6.87
CA LEU A 150 -13.92 -0.24 8.14
C LEU A 150 -14.75 1.02 8.30
N GLN A 151 -14.90 1.83 7.24
CA GLN A 151 -15.72 3.04 7.25
C GLN A 151 -17.20 2.70 7.50
N GLU A 152 -17.73 1.67 6.84
CA GLU A 152 -19.10 1.17 7.07
C GLU A 152 -19.33 0.67 8.51
N MET A 153 -18.28 0.12 9.14
CA MET A 153 -18.30 -0.25 10.57
C MET A 153 -18.14 0.95 11.52
N GLY A 154 -18.01 2.17 10.99
CA GLY A 154 -17.83 3.40 11.73
C GLY A 154 -16.41 3.62 12.28
N TRP A 155 -15.39 3.01 11.64
CA TRP A 155 -14.00 3.26 12.00
C TRP A 155 -13.43 4.48 11.29
N THR A 156 -12.69 5.29 12.04
CA THR A 156 -11.78 6.29 11.48
C THR A 156 -10.46 5.63 11.15
N VAL A 157 -10.03 5.72 9.91
CA VAL A 157 -8.84 5.04 9.40
C VAL A 157 -7.81 6.04 8.93
N HIS A 158 -6.64 6.03 9.55
CA HIS A 158 -5.46 6.78 9.12
C HIS A 158 -4.54 5.85 8.32
N VAL A 159 -4.24 6.23 7.09
CA VAL A 159 -3.30 5.48 6.24
C VAL A 159 -2.00 6.28 6.16
N ILE A 160 -0.93 5.68 6.63
CA ILE A 160 0.42 6.25 6.59
C ILE A 160 1.25 5.47 5.59
N TRP A 161 1.94 6.17 4.70
CA TRP A 161 2.82 5.57 3.72
C TRP A 161 4.27 5.54 4.21
N GLU A 162 5.00 4.49 3.86
CA GLU A 162 6.42 4.33 4.20
C GLU A 162 7.28 5.55 3.83
N CYS A 163 6.97 6.22 2.70
CA CYS A 163 7.69 7.44 2.29
C CYS A 163 7.46 8.64 3.23
N GLN A 164 6.35 8.66 3.96
CA GLN A 164 6.05 9.69 4.95
C GLN A 164 6.77 9.46 6.29
N LEU A 165 7.42 8.31 6.44
CA LEU A 165 8.14 7.90 7.64
C LEU A 165 9.67 7.94 7.47
N LYS A 166 10.16 8.55 6.40
CA LYS A 166 11.58 8.81 6.20
C LYS A 166 12.08 9.91 7.12
N LYS A 167 13.38 9.96 7.34
CA LYS A 167 14.03 10.90 8.25
C LYS A 167 13.65 12.37 7.99
N ASP A 168 13.46 12.72 6.73
CA ASP A 168 13.14 14.07 6.25
C ASP A 168 11.64 14.42 6.27
N THR A 169 10.76 13.44 6.42
CA THR A 169 9.30 13.63 6.31
C THR A 169 8.53 13.25 7.56
N ILE A 170 9.09 12.42 8.42
CA ILE A 170 8.39 11.85 9.58
C ILE A 170 7.88 12.93 10.56
N ASP A 171 8.68 13.95 10.83
CA ASP A 171 8.31 14.96 11.82
C ASP A 171 7.11 15.78 11.33
N ALA A 172 7.07 16.14 10.04
CA ALA A 172 5.93 16.81 9.43
C ALA A 172 4.68 15.91 9.43
N THR A 173 4.84 14.61 9.09
CA THR A 173 3.75 13.63 9.13
C THR A 173 3.18 13.48 10.54
N MET A 174 4.02 13.39 11.55
CA MET A 174 3.58 13.25 12.93
C MET A 174 2.97 14.53 13.48
N ALA A 175 3.49 15.69 13.10
CA ALA A 175 2.92 16.97 13.49
C ALA A 175 1.47 17.16 12.99
N GLU A 176 1.11 16.56 11.86
CA GLU A 176 -0.25 16.55 11.34
C GLU A 176 -1.12 15.46 12.00
N LEU A 177 -0.58 14.26 12.13
CA LEU A 177 -1.32 13.08 12.57
C LEU A 177 -1.64 13.08 14.07
N LEU A 178 -0.66 13.39 14.93
CA LEU A 178 -0.80 13.24 16.37
C LEU A 178 -1.92 14.11 16.97
N PRO A 179 -2.09 15.40 16.57
CA PRO A 179 -3.21 16.20 17.07
C PRO A 179 -4.59 15.68 16.62
N GLN A 180 -4.68 15.09 15.43
CA GLN A 180 -5.93 14.48 14.95
C GLN A 180 -6.28 13.26 15.81
N LEU A 181 -5.31 12.35 15.99
CA LEU A 181 -5.50 11.17 16.86
C LEU A 181 -5.85 11.55 18.31
N ALA A 182 -5.19 12.56 18.86
CA ALA A 182 -5.46 13.01 20.22
C ALA A 182 -6.92 13.44 20.39
N ARG A 183 -7.44 14.25 19.45
CA ARG A 183 -8.86 14.66 19.45
C ARG A 183 -9.80 13.47 19.33
N GLU A 184 -9.57 12.56 18.39
CA GLU A 184 -10.41 11.38 18.15
C GLU A 184 -10.41 10.42 19.35
N LEU A 185 -9.29 10.30 20.02
CA LEU A 185 -9.13 9.44 21.19
C LEU A 185 -9.61 10.12 22.49
N GLY A 186 -9.81 11.43 22.49
CA GLY A 186 -10.08 12.22 23.70
C GLY A 186 -8.90 12.20 24.66
N LYS A 187 -7.68 12.38 24.14
CA LYS A 187 -6.41 12.39 24.89
C LYS A 187 -5.66 13.68 24.69
N GLU A 188 -4.83 14.04 25.65
CA GLU A 188 -3.86 15.12 25.52
C GLU A 188 -2.51 14.56 25.04
N LEU A 189 -1.80 15.36 24.24
CA LEU A 189 -0.44 15.06 23.85
C LEU A 189 0.52 15.42 25.00
N ARG A 190 1.57 14.66 25.11
CA ARG A 190 2.68 14.93 26.01
C ARG A 190 3.72 15.82 25.36
#